data_ae5ac132b8a6c827d8627ca70309c359
#
_entry.id   ae5ac132b8a6c827d8627ca70309c359
#
_cell.length_a   1.000
_cell.length_b   1.000
_cell.length_c   1.000
_cell.angle_alpha   90.00
_cell.angle_beta   90.00
_cell.angle_gamma   90.00
#
_symmetry.space_group_name_H-M   'P 1'
#
loop_
_entity.id
_entity.type
_entity.pdbx_description
1 polymer ?
#
loop_
_entity_poly.entity_id
_entity_poly.type
_entity_poly.pdbx_seq_one_letter_code
_entity_poly.pdbx_strand_id
1 'polypeptide(L)'
;MSITTNQAGVSGMAIYVPQARIPLKEWCNWYGHSWDKVAKVVGQGFRIPRPCEDVYTMAATAVLRLIQQYDINPQRIGMLSLGTESSKDNAAGAVIVRGLLDLALQSMQLPAISRHCEVPEFKHAC
;
A
#
# COMPACT_ATOMS: atom_id res chain seq x y z
N MET A 1 11.77 41.88 -11.65
CA MET A 1 10.78 40.96 -11.03
C MET A 1 11.18 39.54 -11.43
N SER A 2 11.77 38.77 -10.53
CA SER A 2 12.18 37.37 -10.80
C SER A 2 10.97 36.47 -10.61
N ILE A 3 10.47 35.89 -11.68
CA ILE A 3 9.38 34.91 -11.63
C ILE A 3 10.00 33.62 -11.12
N THR A 4 9.83 33.31 -9.85
CA THR A 4 10.14 32.00 -9.29
C THR A 4 9.10 31.02 -9.83
N THR A 5 9.44 30.27 -10.87
CA THR A 5 8.63 29.15 -11.35
C THR A 5 8.68 28.07 -10.29
N ASN A 6 7.59 27.90 -9.52
CA ASN A 6 7.40 26.73 -8.66
C ASN A 6 7.28 25.50 -9.58
N GLN A 7 8.35 24.74 -9.67
CA GLN A 7 8.31 23.47 -10.40
C GLN A 7 7.65 22.41 -9.52
N ALA A 8 6.57 21.81 -10.02
CA ALA A 8 5.96 20.64 -9.43
C ALA A 8 6.63 19.36 -9.96
N GLY A 9 6.81 18.36 -9.10
CA GLY A 9 7.43 17.10 -9.49
C GLY A 9 7.13 15.99 -8.50
N VAL A 10 7.54 14.77 -8.85
CA VAL A 10 7.46 13.60 -7.96
C VAL A 10 8.68 13.61 -7.05
N SER A 11 8.45 13.76 -5.74
CA SER A 11 9.52 13.83 -4.74
C SER A 11 9.81 12.51 -4.03
N GLY A 12 8.96 11.49 -4.19
CA GLY A 12 9.18 10.18 -3.60
C GLY A 12 8.20 9.13 -4.10
N MET A 13 8.56 7.86 -3.90
CA MET A 13 7.74 6.71 -4.24
C MET A 13 7.92 5.61 -3.20
N ALA A 14 6.83 4.93 -2.85
CA ALA A 14 6.86 3.71 -2.07
C ALA A 14 5.90 2.68 -2.64
N ILE A 15 6.22 1.40 -2.44
CA ILE A 15 5.44 0.29 -2.98
C ILE A 15 5.12 -0.68 -1.83
N TYR A 16 3.89 -1.18 -1.83
CA TYR A 16 3.52 -2.36 -1.06
C TYR A 16 3.17 -3.52 -2.01
N VAL A 17 3.71 -4.69 -1.73
CA VAL A 17 3.44 -5.90 -2.52
C VAL A 17 3.11 -7.02 -1.53
N PRO A 18 1.97 -7.72 -1.68
CA PRO A 18 1.63 -8.88 -0.85
C PRO A 18 2.72 -9.95 -0.90
N GLN A 19 2.93 -10.63 0.23
CA GLN A 19 4.02 -11.61 0.33
C GLN A 19 3.73 -12.91 -0.43
N ALA A 20 2.48 -13.37 -0.40
CA ALA A 20 2.09 -14.60 -1.06
C ALA A 20 2.20 -14.47 -2.59
N ARG A 21 2.88 -15.41 -3.22
CA ARG A 21 3.07 -15.46 -4.67
C ARG A 21 2.60 -16.79 -5.21
N ILE A 22 1.82 -16.74 -6.29
CA ILE A 22 1.46 -17.93 -7.06
C ILE A 22 2.26 -17.95 -8.36
N PRO A 23 3.01 -19.04 -8.64
CA PRO A 23 3.60 -19.25 -9.94
C PRO A 23 2.50 -19.44 -10.99
N LEU A 24 2.55 -18.63 -12.05
CA LEU A 24 1.48 -18.61 -13.04
C LEU A 24 1.34 -19.93 -13.78
N LYS A 25 2.45 -20.65 -14.00
CA LYS A 25 2.44 -21.95 -14.68
C LYS A 25 1.64 -23.01 -13.90
N GLU A 26 1.82 -23.06 -12.59
CA GLU A 26 1.08 -23.98 -11.71
C GLU A 26 -0.41 -23.61 -11.67
N TRP A 27 -0.70 -22.31 -11.58
CA TRP A 27 -2.08 -21.81 -11.63
C TRP A 27 -2.77 -22.18 -12.96
N CYS A 28 -2.10 -21.98 -14.10
CA CYS A 28 -2.63 -22.34 -15.42
C CYS A 28 -2.90 -23.85 -15.52
N ASN A 29 -2.00 -24.69 -15.01
CA ASN A 29 -2.19 -26.15 -15.00
C ASN A 29 -3.41 -26.52 -14.15
N TRP A 30 -3.59 -25.89 -13.02
CA TRP A 30 -4.72 -26.17 -12.12
C TRP A 30 -6.07 -25.77 -12.70
N TYR A 31 -6.13 -24.62 -13.39
CA TYR A 31 -7.36 -24.10 -14.00
C TYR A 31 -7.57 -24.52 -15.48
N GLY A 32 -6.66 -25.28 -16.06
CA GLY A 32 -6.76 -25.71 -17.46
C GLY A 32 -6.52 -24.60 -18.48
N HIS A 33 -5.77 -23.54 -18.10
CA HIS A 33 -5.43 -22.45 -19.00
C HIS A 33 -4.11 -22.68 -19.74
N SER A 34 -4.02 -22.16 -20.97
CA SER A 34 -2.79 -22.20 -21.73
C SER A 34 -1.75 -21.25 -21.14
N TRP A 35 -0.66 -21.80 -20.59
CA TRP A 35 0.48 -21.05 -20.08
C TRP A 35 1.01 -20.02 -21.09
N ASP A 36 1.26 -20.44 -22.33
CA ASP A 36 1.90 -19.58 -23.34
C ASP A 36 1.08 -18.34 -23.68
N LYS A 37 -0.25 -18.42 -23.57
CA LYS A 37 -1.15 -17.29 -23.81
C LYS A 37 -1.15 -16.35 -22.60
N VAL A 38 -1.26 -16.89 -21.40
CA VAL A 38 -1.41 -16.09 -20.18
C VAL A 38 -0.09 -15.45 -19.78
N ALA A 39 1.04 -16.14 -19.95
CA ALA A 39 2.37 -15.63 -19.60
C ALA A 39 2.77 -14.34 -20.33
N LYS A 40 2.28 -14.16 -21.56
CA LYS A 40 2.54 -12.96 -22.35
C LYS A 40 1.92 -11.68 -21.76
N VAL A 41 0.85 -11.83 -20.99
CA VAL A 41 0.09 -10.70 -20.42
C VAL A 41 0.43 -10.51 -18.94
N VAL A 42 0.49 -11.60 -18.17
CA VAL A 42 0.62 -11.57 -16.71
C VAL A 42 2.06 -11.78 -16.23
N GLY A 43 2.93 -12.31 -17.09
CA GLY A 43 4.31 -12.66 -16.73
C GLY A 43 4.42 -14.02 -16.05
N GLN A 44 5.33 -14.15 -15.06
CA GLN A 44 5.67 -15.45 -14.47
C GLN A 44 4.87 -15.82 -13.22
N GLY A 45 4.14 -14.89 -12.66
CA GLY A 45 3.36 -15.11 -11.44
C GLY A 45 2.67 -13.85 -10.98
N PHE A 46 1.77 -14.00 -10.03
CA PHE A 46 1.05 -12.89 -9.42
C PHE A 46 1.05 -13.00 -7.90
N ARG A 47 0.77 -11.88 -7.25
CA ARG A 47 0.68 -11.80 -5.80
C ARG A 47 -0.77 -11.86 -5.36
N ILE A 48 -1.01 -12.53 -4.22
CA ILE A 48 -2.32 -12.62 -3.61
C ILE A 48 -2.27 -11.93 -2.25
N PRO A 49 -3.26 -11.05 -1.97
CA PRO A 49 -3.41 -10.51 -0.63
C PRO A 49 -3.84 -11.63 0.35
N ARG A 50 -3.40 -11.52 1.59
CA ARG A 50 -3.89 -12.35 2.69
C ARG A 50 -5.32 -11.94 3.05
N PRO A 51 -6.08 -12.76 3.81
CA PRO A 51 -7.45 -12.42 4.23
C PRO A 51 -7.58 -11.07 4.94
N CYS A 52 -6.52 -10.63 5.63
CA CYS A 52 -6.44 -9.35 6.33
C CYS A 52 -5.89 -8.19 5.46
N GLU A 53 -5.51 -8.45 4.23
CA GLU A 53 -5.00 -7.45 3.29
C GLU A 53 -6.08 -7.10 2.27
N ASP A 54 -6.44 -5.84 2.19
CA ASP A 54 -7.31 -5.28 1.16
C ASP A 54 -6.67 -4.04 0.51
N VAL A 55 -7.33 -3.45 -0.46
CA VAL A 55 -6.82 -2.29 -1.16
C VAL A 55 -6.52 -1.12 -0.22
N TYR A 56 -7.30 -0.95 0.84
CA TYR A 56 -7.14 0.17 1.77
C TYR A 56 -5.96 -0.05 2.70
N THR A 57 -5.81 -1.23 3.29
CA THR A 57 -4.69 -1.57 4.17
C THR A 57 -3.36 -1.61 3.41
N MET A 58 -3.37 -2.10 2.17
CA MET A 58 -2.20 -2.08 1.29
C MET A 58 -1.79 -0.65 0.93
N ALA A 59 -2.76 0.21 0.57
CA ALA A 59 -2.50 1.61 0.28
C ALA A 59 -1.99 2.38 1.51
N ALA A 60 -2.62 2.19 2.68
CA ALA A 60 -2.17 2.80 3.93
C ALA A 60 -0.73 2.38 4.28
N THR A 61 -0.39 1.11 4.10
CA THR A 61 0.97 0.61 4.33
C THR A 61 1.98 1.25 3.38
N ALA A 62 1.63 1.42 2.10
CA ALA A 62 2.51 2.08 1.14
C ALA A 62 2.74 3.56 1.50
N VAL A 63 1.69 4.29 1.89
CA VAL A 63 1.80 5.69 2.32
C VAL A 63 2.60 5.81 3.62
N LEU A 64 2.39 4.92 4.58
CA LEU A 64 3.16 4.92 5.83
C LEU A 64 4.66 4.70 5.57
N ARG A 65 5.00 3.76 4.69
CA ARG A 65 6.40 3.55 4.25
C ARG A 65 6.99 4.79 3.59
N LEU A 66 6.21 5.47 2.76
CA LEU A 66 6.63 6.72 2.12
C LEU A 66 6.95 7.80 3.17
N ILE A 67 6.03 8.00 4.14
CA ILE A 67 6.21 8.95 5.24
C ILE A 67 7.47 8.65 6.02
N GLN A 68 7.67 7.39 6.40
CA GLN A 68 8.84 6.96 7.17
C GLN A 68 10.16 7.05 6.39
N GLN A 69 10.14 6.63 5.12
CA GLN A 69 11.35 6.59 4.30
C GLN A 69 11.89 7.98 3.98
N TYR A 70 11.01 8.96 3.82
CA TYR A 70 11.39 10.32 3.44
C TYR A 70 11.23 11.34 4.57
N ASP A 71 10.98 10.87 5.79
CA ASP A 71 10.76 11.72 6.99
C ASP A 71 9.74 12.85 6.73
N ILE A 72 8.62 12.47 6.11
CA ILE A 72 7.58 13.44 5.72
C ILE A 72 6.77 13.82 6.96
N ASN A 73 6.69 15.12 7.26
CA ASN A 73 5.76 15.59 8.27
C ASN A 73 4.31 15.42 7.78
N PRO A 74 3.48 14.56 8.41
CA PRO A 74 2.11 14.31 7.97
C PRO A 74 1.22 15.56 7.94
N GLN A 75 1.52 16.56 8.78
CA GLN A 75 0.79 17.84 8.82
C GLN A 75 0.96 18.67 7.53
N ARG A 76 1.98 18.37 6.73
CA ARG A 76 2.24 19.05 5.45
C ARG A 76 1.58 18.38 4.26
N ILE A 77 0.91 17.23 4.47
CA ILE A 77 0.19 16.53 3.40
C ILE A 77 -1.14 17.24 3.17
N GLY A 78 -1.22 18.01 2.09
CA GLY A 78 -2.43 18.77 1.74
C GLY A 78 -3.50 17.95 1.05
N MET A 79 -3.13 16.83 0.39
CA MET A 79 -4.07 16.00 -0.36
C MET A 79 -3.64 14.53 -0.34
N LEU A 80 -4.61 13.65 -0.16
CA LEU A 80 -4.47 12.21 -0.36
C LEU A 80 -5.49 11.75 -1.41
N SER A 81 -5.02 11.10 -2.46
CA SER A 81 -5.87 10.54 -3.51
C SER A 81 -5.63 9.05 -3.64
N LEU A 82 -6.70 8.28 -3.77
CA LEU A 82 -6.66 6.84 -4.00
C LEU A 82 -7.45 6.51 -5.28
N GLY A 83 -6.76 5.93 -6.27
CA GLY A 83 -7.37 5.38 -7.47
C GLY A 83 -7.31 3.85 -7.42
N THR A 84 -8.44 3.17 -7.59
CA THR A 84 -8.52 1.71 -7.62
C THR A 84 -9.76 1.24 -8.37
N GLU A 85 -9.64 0.12 -9.08
CA GLU A 85 -10.75 -0.62 -9.68
C GLU A 85 -11.22 -1.78 -8.79
N SER A 86 -10.51 -2.03 -7.67
CA SER A 86 -10.77 -3.16 -6.75
C SER A 86 -11.49 -2.71 -5.47
N SER A 87 -12.16 -1.57 -5.49
CA SER A 87 -12.95 -1.09 -4.36
C SER A 87 -14.14 -2.01 -4.11
N LYS A 88 -14.36 -2.38 -2.85
CA LYS A 88 -15.49 -3.22 -2.43
C LYS A 88 -16.78 -2.43 -2.17
N ASP A 89 -16.65 -1.14 -2.06
CA ASP A 89 -17.74 -0.22 -1.77
C ASP A 89 -17.58 1.08 -2.57
N ASN A 90 -18.63 1.90 -2.57
CA ASN A 90 -18.62 3.22 -3.19
C ASN A 90 -18.09 4.30 -2.24
N ALA A 91 -17.47 3.93 -1.12
CA ALA A 91 -16.93 4.87 -0.17
C ALA A 91 -15.67 5.57 -0.73
N ALA A 92 -15.43 6.78 -0.26
CA ALA A 92 -14.23 7.52 -0.59
C ALA A 92 -13.00 6.84 0.04
N GLY A 93 -12.39 5.90 -0.68
CA GLY A 93 -11.27 5.08 -0.21
C GLY A 93 -10.12 5.89 0.40
N ALA A 94 -9.87 7.11 -0.10
CA ALA A 94 -8.89 8.02 0.48
C ALA A 94 -9.20 8.42 1.93
N VAL A 95 -10.48 8.52 2.30
CA VAL A 95 -10.91 8.82 3.69
C VAL A 95 -10.61 7.64 4.60
N ILE A 96 -10.87 6.42 4.14
CA ILE A 96 -10.55 5.19 4.88
C ILE A 96 -9.04 5.07 5.09
N VAL A 97 -8.26 5.26 4.03
CA VAL A 97 -6.79 5.23 4.11
C VAL A 97 -6.27 6.30 5.07
N ARG A 98 -6.85 7.50 5.06
CA ARG A 98 -6.49 8.54 6.01
C ARG A 98 -6.77 8.12 7.47
N GLY A 99 -7.94 7.56 7.75
CA GLY A 99 -8.28 7.08 9.09
C GLY A 99 -7.31 6.01 9.59
N LEU A 100 -6.91 5.08 8.74
CA LEU A 100 -5.90 4.06 9.05
C LEU A 100 -4.53 4.68 9.34
N LEU A 101 -4.13 5.69 8.58
CA LEU A 101 -2.86 6.40 8.79
C LEU A 101 -2.88 7.20 10.10
N ASP A 102 -3.97 7.89 10.42
CA ASP A 102 -4.09 8.66 11.66
C ASP A 102 -3.96 7.72 12.87
N LEU A 103 -4.58 6.55 12.86
CA LEU A 103 -4.44 5.53 13.90
C LEU A 103 -2.99 5.01 14.01
N ALA A 104 -2.35 4.71 12.89
CA ALA A 104 -0.97 4.23 12.88
C ALA A 104 0.01 5.28 13.39
N LEU A 105 -0.14 6.53 12.99
CA LEU A 105 0.72 7.63 13.43
C LEU A 105 0.51 7.97 14.92
N GLN A 106 -0.72 7.90 15.43
CA GLN A 106 -0.99 8.06 16.86
C GLN A 106 -0.33 6.96 17.68
N SER A 107 -0.37 5.72 17.22
CA SER A 107 0.30 4.60 17.93
C SER A 107 1.83 4.75 18.01
N MET A 108 2.43 5.46 17.05
CA MET A 108 3.86 5.76 17.04
C MET A 108 4.25 6.91 17.98
N GLN A 109 3.32 7.80 18.33
CA GLN A 109 3.55 8.95 19.21
C GLN A 109 3.38 8.63 20.70
N LEU A 110 2.85 7.45 21.03
CA LEU A 110 2.77 7.02 22.43
C LEU A 110 4.20 6.81 22.97
N PRO A 111 4.54 7.37 24.15
CA PRO A 111 5.84 7.16 24.77
C PRO A 111 6.08 5.66 24.94
N ALA A 112 7.28 5.23 24.58
CA ALA A 112 7.69 3.84 24.62
C ALA A 112 7.62 3.27 26.03
N ILE A 113 6.45 2.83 26.44
CA ILE A 113 6.29 1.87 27.51
C ILE A 113 6.63 0.51 26.87
N SER A 114 7.88 0.10 27.08
CA SER A 114 8.51 -1.12 26.56
C SER A 114 8.55 -1.26 25.02
N ARG A 115 9.68 -0.88 24.43
CA ARG A 115 10.05 -1.30 23.07
C ARG A 115 10.35 -2.80 23.04
N HIS A 116 9.31 -3.60 23.10
CA HIS A 116 9.33 -5.02 22.76
C HIS A 116 8.11 -5.39 21.90
N CYS A 117 7.59 -4.43 21.15
CA CYS A 117 6.66 -4.71 20.07
C CYS A 117 7.32 -4.23 18.78
N GLU A 118 7.65 -5.18 17.94
CA GLU A 118 7.93 -4.99 16.53
C GLU A 118 6.95 -3.98 15.94
N VAL A 119 7.44 -3.14 15.01
CA VAL A 119 6.62 -2.27 14.17
C VAL A 119 5.32 -3.02 13.89
N PRO A 120 4.14 -2.46 14.18
CA PRO A 120 2.92 -3.11 13.77
C PRO A 120 2.86 -3.06 12.23
N GLU A 121 3.57 -3.99 11.59
CA GLU A 121 3.03 -4.52 10.36
C GLU A 121 1.62 -4.94 10.77
N PHE A 122 0.61 -4.60 10.00
CA PHE A 122 -0.77 -5.05 10.19
C PHE A 122 -0.86 -6.60 10.22
N LYS A 123 0.06 -7.26 10.93
CA LYS A 123 0.23 -8.72 11.01
C LYS A 123 -0.75 -9.40 11.95
N HIS A 124 -1.45 -8.66 12.80
CA HIS A 124 -2.24 -9.25 13.89
C HIS A 124 -3.71 -8.86 13.92
N ALA A 125 -4.29 -8.49 12.79
CA ALA A 125 -5.74 -8.34 12.64
C ALA A 125 -6.39 -9.53 11.91
N CYS A 126 -5.77 -10.71 11.97
CA CYS A 126 -6.38 -11.99 11.53
C CYS A 126 -6.58 -12.91 12.71
#